data_5d30ef8d434f68bd7a87581a479b1bb8
#
_entry.id   5d30ef8d434f68bd7a87581a479b1bb8
#
_cell.length_a   1.000
_cell.length_b   1.000
_cell.length_c   1.000
_cell.angle_alpha   90.00
_cell.angle_beta   90.00
_cell.angle_gamma   90.00
#
_symmetry.space_group_name_H-M   'P 1'
#
loop_
_entity.id
_entity.type
_entity.pdbx_description
1 polymer ?
#
loop_
_entity_poly.entity_id
_entity_poly.type
_entity_poly.pdbx_seq_one_letter_code
_entity_poly.pdbx_strand_id
1 'polypeptide(L)'
;MLIKFRTIFFAILFFVNSCVAFAEIIIQPTPDQGLQPRLSVDDNGNVHLLYFKKRINRPASREGNLYYRSYDHETGQFSLPVKVSSSAFSLQTFSIARASMAISEDGRVHAFWYYPRTSEMIYSRSNPERTMFETQRSMVSVFQEGIDAGGDIASIGSSVALVWGAGKLTEEHQRTMFARFSDDYGKTFGDEVMVSNPDLGACACCSLAADYAGSSDLVIGYRSAIDGVGRHMQVLTLENISQGITGAFYGEMSELQEWEASFCPLSTNDIGRTGEQRWLVFETQNRIMRMELMSQNPAYAVGAPFSETRQKNPALAINQIGEQLIVWGEAISHSRGGRLNLKLLNKDGSNAEYSFTENIMINDYSFPAAASLPNNDFIVLH
;
A
#
# COMPACT_ATOMS: atom_id res chain seq x y z
N MET A 1 -23.14 -7.40 -81.97
CA MET A 1 -22.72 -6.18 -81.21
C MET A 1 -22.86 -6.51 -79.70
N LEU A 2 -21.77 -6.97 -79.08
CA LEU A 2 -21.76 -7.40 -77.68
C LEU A 2 -21.28 -6.24 -76.82
N ILE A 3 -22.10 -5.78 -75.87
CA ILE A 3 -21.79 -4.75 -74.94
C ILE A 3 -21.24 -5.46 -73.66
N LYS A 4 -19.94 -5.24 -73.33
CA LYS A 4 -19.31 -5.71 -72.08
C LYS A 4 -19.55 -4.69 -70.96
N PHE A 5 -20.33 -5.07 -69.95
CA PHE A 5 -20.40 -4.34 -68.68
C PHE A 5 -19.14 -4.60 -67.86
N ARG A 6 -18.38 -3.55 -67.49
CA ARG A 6 -17.30 -3.58 -66.54
C ARG A 6 -17.89 -3.18 -65.21
N THR A 7 -17.93 -4.15 -64.26
CA THR A 7 -18.28 -3.89 -62.87
C THR A 7 -17.04 -3.33 -62.17
N ILE A 8 -17.12 -2.10 -61.70
CA ILE A 8 -16.08 -1.46 -60.86
C ILE A 8 -16.42 -1.77 -59.40
N PHE A 9 -15.57 -2.57 -58.76
CA PHE A 9 -15.62 -2.79 -57.30
C PHE A 9 -14.93 -1.62 -56.62
N PHE A 10 -15.70 -0.79 -55.90
CA PHE A 10 -15.16 0.19 -54.96
C PHE A 10 -14.89 -0.50 -53.61
N ALA A 11 -13.64 -0.76 -53.28
CA ALA A 11 -13.23 -1.19 -51.96
C ALA A 11 -13.21 0.02 -51.03
N ILE A 12 -14.19 0.10 -50.12
CA ILE A 12 -14.20 1.09 -49.05
C ILE A 12 -13.26 0.56 -47.98
N LEU A 13 -12.05 1.14 -47.86
CA LEU A 13 -11.15 0.94 -46.71
C LEU A 13 -11.76 1.68 -45.51
N PHE A 14 -12.32 0.94 -44.57
CA PHE A 14 -12.58 1.47 -43.23
C PHE A 14 -11.25 1.61 -42.47
N PHE A 15 -10.73 2.83 -42.39
CA PHE A 15 -9.71 3.17 -41.40
C PHE A 15 -10.39 3.17 -40.03
N VAL A 16 -10.21 2.08 -39.27
CA VAL A 16 -10.50 2.09 -37.85
C VAL A 16 -9.39 2.90 -37.20
N ASN A 17 -9.66 4.18 -36.96
CA ASN A 17 -8.84 4.98 -36.08
C ASN A 17 -8.99 4.37 -34.65
N SER A 18 -8.07 3.51 -34.26
CA SER A 18 -7.90 3.13 -32.85
C SER A 18 -7.46 4.39 -32.11
N CYS A 19 -8.39 5.16 -31.54
CA CYS A 19 -8.06 6.10 -30.50
C CYS A 19 -7.42 5.27 -29.38
N VAL A 20 -6.13 5.35 -29.21
CA VAL A 20 -5.46 4.90 -27.97
C VAL A 20 -5.95 5.88 -26.91
N ALA A 21 -6.95 5.48 -26.15
CA ALA A 21 -7.36 6.21 -24.97
C ALA A 21 -6.26 6.03 -23.93
N PHE A 22 -5.58 7.11 -23.56
CA PHE A 22 -4.65 7.13 -22.42
C PHE A 22 -5.47 7.06 -21.14
N ALA A 23 -4.95 6.36 -20.13
CA ALA A 23 -5.55 6.34 -18.80
C ALA A 23 -5.69 7.76 -18.23
N GLU A 24 -6.88 8.14 -17.81
CA GLU A 24 -7.11 9.39 -17.09
C GLU A 24 -6.63 9.24 -15.63
N ILE A 25 -6.04 10.29 -15.08
CA ILE A 25 -5.62 10.34 -13.67
C ILE A 25 -6.47 11.38 -12.96
N ILE A 26 -7.42 10.90 -12.14
CA ILE A 26 -8.30 11.74 -11.34
C ILE A 26 -7.59 12.07 -10.04
N ILE A 27 -7.27 13.33 -9.78
CA ILE A 27 -6.60 13.77 -8.55
C ILE A 27 -7.58 14.58 -7.71
N GLN A 28 -7.77 14.19 -6.46
CA GLN A 28 -8.68 14.89 -5.56
C GLN A 28 -8.23 14.82 -4.10
N PRO A 29 -8.65 15.77 -3.25
CA PRO A 29 -8.36 15.71 -1.82
C PRO A 29 -9.08 14.55 -1.16
N THR A 30 -8.44 13.99 -0.11
CA THR A 30 -9.08 12.97 0.73
C THR A 30 -10.41 13.49 1.30
N PRO A 31 -11.53 12.76 1.18
CA PRO A 31 -12.83 13.20 1.69
C PRO A 31 -12.78 13.60 3.16
N ASP A 32 -13.68 14.49 3.58
CA ASP A 32 -13.83 14.95 4.97
C ASP A 32 -12.57 15.65 5.55
N GLN A 33 -11.68 16.18 4.74
CA GLN A 33 -10.34 16.64 5.16
C GLN A 33 -9.56 15.53 5.87
N GLY A 34 -9.74 14.29 5.39
CA GLY A 34 -9.10 13.10 5.91
C GLY A 34 -7.59 13.15 5.70
N LEU A 35 -6.88 12.36 6.51
CA LEU A 35 -5.42 12.24 6.47
C LEU A 35 -5.05 10.77 6.31
N GLN A 36 -3.85 10.53 5.77
CA GLN A 36 -3.28 9.20 5.61
C GLN A 36 -4.22 8.24 4.86
N PRO A 37 -4.69 8.60 3.66
CA PRO A 37 -5.55 7.71 2.89
C PRO A 37 -4.81 6.42 2.57
N ARG A 38 -5.55 5.31 2.60
CA ARG A 38 -5.17 4.02 2.03
C ARG A 38 -6.26 3.62 1.04
N LEU A 39 -5.88 3.41 -0.21
CA LEU A 39 -6.76 2.85 -1.23
C LEU A 39 -6.44 1.36 -1.44
N SER A 40 -7.47 0.58 -1.69
CA SER A 40 -7.37 -0.83 -2.08
C SER A 40 -8.43 -1.14 -3.12
N VAL A 41 -8.14 -2.08 -4.01
CA VAL A 41 -9.07 -2.53 -5.05
C VAL A 41 -9.40 -3.99 -4.78
N ASP A 42 -10.69 -4.35 -4.74
CA ASP A 42 -11.12 -5.73 -4.60
C ASP A 42 -11.06 -6.47 -5.95
N ASP A 43 -11.28 -7.78 -5.92
CA ASP A 43 -11.21 -8.62 -7.14
C ASP A 43 -12.32 -8.29 -8.16
N ASN A 44 -13.34 -7.52 -7.79
CA ASN A 44 -14.39 -7.02 -8.67
C ASN A 44 -14.07 -5.63 -9.25
N GLY A 45 -12.91 -5.05 -8.89
CA GLY A 45 -12.49 -3.72 -9.31
C GLY A 45 -13.10 -2.57 -8.51
N ASN A 46 -13.82 -2.86 -7.40
CA ASN A 46 -14.34 -1.80 -6.54
C ASN A 46 -13.20 -1.16 -5.75
N VAL A 47 -13.24 0.16 -5.63
CA VAL A 47 -12.24 0.93 -4.90
C VAL A 47 -12.73 1.23 -3.49
N HIS A 48 -11.87 0.94 -2.53
CA HIS A 48 -12.09 1.10 -1.09
C HIS A 48 -11.12 2.11 -0.52
N LEU A 49 -11.60 2.98 0.37
CA LEU A 49 -10.82 4.01 1.04
C LEU A 49 -10.91 3.83 2.55
N LEU A 50 -9.74 3.73 3.19
CA LEU A 50 -9.56 3.89 4.63
C LEU A 50 -8.80 5.19 4.89
N TYR A 51 -9.25 6.01 5.85
CA TYR A 51 -8.61 7.28 6.17
C TYR A 51 -8.85 7.69 7.61
N PHE A 52 -7.94 8.52 8.14
CA PHE A 52 -8.08 9.10 9.46
C PHE A 52 -8.78 10.47 9.37
N LYS A 53 -9.76 10.70 10.24
CA LYS A 53 -10.45 11.98 10.37
C LYS A 53 -10.31 12.53 11.77
N LYS A 54 -9.77 13.75 11.88
CA LYS A 54 -9.68 14.50 13.15
C LYS A 54 -11.06 14.82 13.71
N ARG A 55 -11.14 15.01 15.02
CA ARG A 55 -12.35 15.52 15.66
C ARG A 55 -12.57 16.98 15.29
N ILE A 56 -13.74 17.29 14.74
CA ILE A 56 -14.10 18.65 14.27
C ILE A 56 -14.07 19.67 15.41
N ASN A 57 -14.49 19.29 16.60
CA ASN A 57 -14.58 20.17 17.77
C ASN A 57 -13.23 20.38 18.51
N ARG A 58 -12.15 19.79 18.03
CA ARG A 58 -10.79 19.90 18.59
C ARG A 58 -9.73 19.98 17.48
N PRO A 59 -9.74 20.99 16.63
CA PRO A 59 -8.89 21.07 15.43
C PRO A 59 -7.39 21.12 15.76
N ALA A 60 -7.00 21.63 16.93
CA ALA A 60 -5.61 21.63 17.39
C ALA A 60 -5.16 20.26 17.92
N SER A 61 -6.09 19.37 18.27
CA SER A 61 -5.80 18.00 18.70
C SER A 61 -5.52 17.13 17.49
N ARG A 62 -4.64 16.13 17.66
CA ARG A 62 -4.44 15.05 16.69
C ARG A 62 -5.38 13.87 16.90
N GLU A 63 -6.31 13.98 17.84
CA GLU A 63 -7.30 12.92 18.10
C GLU A 63 -8.33 12.80 16.97
N GLY A 64 -8.67 11.59 16.63
CA GLY A 64 -9.67 11.27 15.62
C GLY A 64 -10.00 9.79 15.58
N ASN A 65 -10.61 9.39 14.48
CA ASN A 65 -11.01 8.01 14.23
C ASN A 65 -10.68 7.62 12.79
N LEU A 66 -10.61 6.31 12.55
CA LEU A 66 -10.59 5.75 11.21
C LEU A 66 -12.01 5.66 10.65
N TYR A 67 -12.14 5.94 9.36
CA TYR A 67 -13.35 5.83 8.58
C TYR A 67 -13.08 5.09 7.29
N TYR A 68 -14.10 4.41 6.82
CA TYR A 68 -14.13 3.69 5.56
C TYR A 68 -15.16 4.31 4.61
N ARG A 69 -14.88 4.29 3.31
CA ARG A 69 -15.80 4.60 2.22
C ARG A 69 -15.51 3.70 1.02
N SER A 70 -16.50 3.41 0.21
CA SER A 70 -16.32 2.90 -1.16
C SER A 70 -16.39 4.05 -2.16
N TYR A 71 -15.70 3.91 -3.29
CA TYR A 71 -15.76 4.87 -4.40
C TYR A 71 -16.53 4.26 -5.55
N ASP A 72 -17.49 4.99 -6.06
CA ASP A 72 -18.26 4.67 -7.25
C ASP A 72 -17.62 5.40 -8.44
N HIS A 73 -17.02 4.64 -9.34
CA HIS A 73 -16.31 5.19 -10.49
C HIS A 73 -17.24 5.75 -11.57
N GLU A 74 -18.51 5.29 -11.65
CA GLU A 74 -19.49 5.79 -12.60
C GLU A 74 -20.00 7.18 -12.22
N THR A 75 -20.23 7.41 -10.94
CA THR A 75 -20.67 8.71 -10.43
C THR A 75 -19.54 9.62 -9.97
N GLY A 76 -18.33 9.09 -9.79
CA GLY A 76 -17.18 9.82 -9.26
C GLY A 76 -17.32 10.18 -7.78
N GLN A 77 -18.13 9.45 -7.01
CA GLN A 77 -18.48 9.80 -5.64
C GLN A 77 -18.09 8.73 -4.62
N PHE A 78 -17.76 9.17 -3.41
CA PHE A 78 -17.59 8.28 -2.28
C PHE A 78 -18.92 8.02 -1.57
N SER A 79 -19.11 6.78 -1.08
CA SER A 79 -20.21 6.41 -0.20
C SER A 79 -20.23 7.26 1.10
N LEU A 80 -21.28 7.17 1.89
CA LEU A 80 -21.28 7.74 3.25
C LEU A 80 -20.19 7.09 4.12
N PRO A 81 -19.56 7.84 5.05
CA PRO A 81 -18.48 7.32 5.88
C PRO A 81 -19.00 6.31 6.90
N VAL A 82 -18.34 5.16 6.98
CA VAL A 82 -18.55 4.16 8.02
C VAL A 82 -17.40 4.22 9.02
N LYS A 83 -17.71 4.36 10.31
CA LYS A 83 -16.69 4.44 11.35
C LYS A 83 -16.05 3.07 11.58
N VAL A 84 -14.71 3.01 11.52
CA VAL A 84 -13.91 1.78 11.68
C VAL A 84 -13.44 1.62 13.13
N SER A 85 -12.72 2.61 13.67
CA SER A 85 -12.18 2.55 15.03
C SER A 85 -13.27 2.78 16.08
N SER A 86 -13.44 1.86 17.03
CA SER A 86 -14.41 1.99 18.13
C SER A 86 -14.02 3.11 19.10
N SER A 87 -12.72 3.33 19.29
CA SER A 87 -12.15 4.37 20.15
C SER A 87 -11.36 5.37 19.32
N ALA A 88 -11.39 6.64 19.73
CA ALA A 88 -10.52 7.64 19.15
C ALA A 88 -9.08 7.45 19.60
N PHE A 89 -8.15 7.86 18.74
CA PHE A 89 -6.72 7.82 19.03
C PHE A 89 -6.00 9.03 18.43
N SER A 90 -4.79 9.29 18.89
CA SER A 90 -3.97 10.37 18.34
C SER A 90 -3.25 9.90 17.09
N LEU A 91 -3.43 10.65 16.00
CA LEU A 91 -2.66 10.46 14.79
C LEU A 91 -1.17 10.64 15.08
N GLN A 92 -0.38 9.65 14.72
CA GLN A 92 1.08 9.78 14.75
C GLN A 92 1.55 10.70 13.63
N THR A 93 2.65 11.39 13.90
CA THR A 93 3.29 12.28 12.93
C THR A 93 4.13 11.51 11.91
N PHE A 94 4.35 10.22 12.15
CA PHE A 94 5.11 9.36 11.29
C PHE A 94 4.19 8.75 10.22
N SER A 95 4.60 8.84 8.97
CA SER A 95 3.89 8.23 7.84
C SER A 95 3.69 6.72 7.99
N ILE A 96 4.60 6.07 8.69
CA ILE A 96 4.58 4.63 8.97
C ILE A 96 3.43 4.17 9.87
N ALA A 97 2.79 5.09 10.60
CA ALA A 97 1.63 4.78 11.43
C ALA A 97 0.31 4.73 10.65
N ARG A 98 0.38 4.76 9.33
CA ARG A 98 -0.79 4.63 8.45
C ARG A 98 -1.51 3.32 8.75
N ALA A 99 -2.84 3.42 8.88
CA ALA A 99 -3.67 2.22 8.92
C ALA A 99 -3.63 1.48 7.59
N SER A 100 -3.55 0.17 7.65
CA SER A 100 -3.54 -0.72 6.51
C SER A 100 -4.92 -1.37 6.31
N MET A 101 -5.23 -1.76 5.07
CA MET A 101 -6.51 -2.31 4.69
C MET A 101 -6.33 -3.44 3.66
N ALA A 102 -7.10 -4.52 3.84
CA ALA A 102 -7.26 -5.59 2.86
C ALA A 102 -8.75 -5.96 2.71
N ILE A 103 -9.10 -6.56 1.59
CA ILE A 103 -10.46 -6.97 1.28
C ILE A 103 -10.46 -8.48 1.02
N SER A 104 -11.29 -9.25 1.74
CA SER A 104 -11.48 -10.68 1.50
C SER A 104 -12.53 -10.95 0.42
N GLU A 105 -12.55 -12.16 -0.11
CA GLU A 105 -13.46 -12.53 -1.23
C GLU A 105 -14.95 -12.42 -0.87
N ASP A 106 -15.31 -12.54 0.43
CA ASP A 106 -16.67 -12.35 0.92
C ASP A 106 -17.06 -10.85 1.02
N GLY A 107 -16.20 -9.95 0.59
CA GLY A 107 -16.40 -8.51 0.55
C GLY A 107 -16.12 -7.79 1.87
N ARG A 108 -15.65 -8.46 2.92
CA ARG A 108 -15.28 -7.81 4.17
C ARG A 108 -14.03 -6.96 4.01
N VAL A 109 -14.08 -5.81 4.65
CA VAL A 109 -12.93 -4.92 4.80
C VAL A 109 -12.27 -5.21 6.13
N HIS A 110 -10.98 -5.49 6.08
CA HIS A 110 -10.11 -5.69 7.23
C HIS A 110 -9.25 -4.47 7.41
N ALA A 111 -9.22 -3.89 8.62
CA ALA A 111 -8.39 -2.74 8.96
C ALA A 111 -7.44 -3.11 10.10
N PHE A 112 -6.16 -2.72 9.95
CA PHE A 112 -5.10 -3.00 10.90
C PHE A 112 -4.28 -1.72 11.11
N TRP A 113 -4.08 -1.30 12.38
CA TRP A 113 -3.41 -0.03 12.67
C TRP A 113 -2.71 -0.02 14.02
N TYR A 114 -1.71 0.85 14.12
CA TYR A 114 -1.01 1.13 15.36
C TYR A 114 -1.84 2.03 16.28
N TYR A 115 -1.95 1.66 17.56
CA TYR A 115 -2.64 2.43 18.58
C TYR A 115 -1.63 3.01 19.57
N PRO A 116 -1.26 4.30 19.44
CA PRO A 116 -0.11 4.88 20.14
C PRO A 116 -0.23 4.91 21.67
N ARG A 117 -1.45 4.96 22.18
CA ARG A 117 -1.69 5.09 23.62
C ARG A 117 -1.21 3.90 24.42
N THR A 118 -1.29 2.72 23.85
CA THR A 118 -0.92 1.45 24.48
C THR A 118 0.20 0.73 23.74
N SER A 119 0.71 1.33 22.63
CA SER A 119 1.70 0.70 21.74
C SER A 119 1.25 -0.66 21.23
N GLU A 120 0.00 -0.77 20.79
CA GLU A 120 -0.60 -2.01 20.32
C GLU A 120 -0.91 -1.95 18.84
N MET A 121 -0.94 -3.12 18.19
CA MET A 121 -1.53 -3.31 16.87
C MET A 121 -2.98 -3.72 17.01
N ILE A 122 -3.86 -2.93 16.45
CA ILE A 122 -5.32 -3.06 16.56
C ILE A 122 -5.90 -3.52 15.23
N TYR A 123 -6.92 -4.35 15.31
CA TYR A 123 -7.65 -4.87 14.17
C TYR A 123 -9.15 -4.70 14.33
N SER A 124 -9.83 -4.46 13.22
CA SER A 124 -11.29 -4.54 13.08
C SER A 124 -11.65 -5.00 11.67
N ARG A 125 -12.79 -5.66 11.52
CA ARG A 125 -13.32 -6.05 10.21
C ARG A 125 -14.77 -5.60 10.06
N SER A 126 -15.19 -5.39 8.83
CA SER A 126 -16.60 -5.06 8.53
C SER A 126 -17.48 -6.30 8.48
N ASN A 127 -18.81 -6.09 8.45
CA ASN A 127 -19.73 -7.08 7.88
C ASN A 127 -19.55 -7.15 6.35
N PRO A 128 -20.06 -8.20 5.67
CA PRO A 128 -19.93 -8.33 4.20
C PRO A 128 -20.50 -7.14 3.43
N GLU A 129 -21.58 -6.53 3.92
CA GLU A 129 -22.24 -5.37 3.32
C GLU A 129 -21.49 -4.05 3.57
N ARG A 130 -20.43 -4.07 4.38
CA ARG A 130 -19.57 -2.91 4.70
C ARG A 130 -20.32 -1.73 5.34
N THR A 131 -21.40 -2.02 6.04
CA THR A 131 -22.25 -1.02 6.72
C THR A 131 -21.84 -0.74 8.17
N MET A 132 -21.06 -1.65 8.76
CA MET A 132 -20.54 -1.52 10.12
C MET A 132 -19.24 -2.31 10.30
N PHE A 133 -18.46 -1.91 11.29
CA PHE A 133 -17.26 -2.63 11.74
C PHE A 133 -17.45 -3.22 13.13
N GLU A 134 -16.83 -4.37 13.36
CA GLU A 134 -16.78 -5.00 14.67
C GLU A 134 -16.02 -4.11 15.68
N THR A 135 -16.24 -4.34 16.98
CA THR A 135 -15.43 -3.68 18.00
C THR A 135 -13.96 -4.02 17.81
N GLN A 136 -13.14 -2.99 17.78
CA GLN A 136 -11.69 -3.14 17.63
C GLN A 136 -11.09 -4.01 18.72
N ARG A 137 -10.08 -4.81 18.38
CA ARG A 137 -9.38 -5.71 19.31
C ARG A 137 -7.87 -5.64 19.13
N SER A 138 -7.11 -5.80 20.22
CA SER A 138 -5.66 -5.96 20.17
C SER A 138 -5.31 -7.30 19.54
N MET A 139 -4.31 -7.28 18.67
CA MET A 139 -3.84 -8.47 17.95
C MET A 139 -2.48 -8.96 18.41
N VAL A 140 -1.83 -8.25 19.31
CA VAL A 140 -0.50 -8.58 19.79
C VAL A 140 -0.51 -8.70 21.30
N SER A 141 -0.02 -9.81 21.83
CA SER A 141 0.01 -10.10 23.25
C SER A 141 1.34 -10.71 23.72
N VAL A 142 2.07 -11.38 22.85
CA VAL A 142 3.36 -12.03 23.16
C VAL A 142 4.51 -11.16 22.67
N PHE A 143 4.52 -10.79 21.39
CA PHE A 143 5.60 -10.01 20.77
C PHE A 143 5.19 -8.54 20.62
N GLN A 144 4.97 -7.89 21.78
CA GLN A 144 4.47 -6.51 21.86
C GLN A 144 5.54 -5.49 22.26
N GLU A 145 6.74 -5.93 22.66
CA GLU A 145 7.79 -5.01 23.10
C GLU A 145 8.22 -4.12 21.93
N GLY A 146 8.25 -2.81 22.17
CA GLY A 146 8.77 -1.83 21.21
C GLY A 146 8.03 -1.76 19.88
N ILE A 147 6.73 -2.06 19.85
CA ILE A 147 5.91 -1.76 18.66
C ILE A 147 5.90 -0.25 18.47
N ASP A 148 6.36 0.21 17.32
CA ASP A 148 6.45 1.63 16.93
C ASP A 148 5.94 1.86 15.52
N ALA A 149 4.71 1.49 15.26
CA ALA A 149 3.93 1.73 14.07
C ALA A 149 4.03 0.70 12.94
N GLY A 150 5.14 0.25 12.48
CA GLY A 150 5.24 -0.61 11.28
C GLY A 150 4.36 -1.87 11.30
N GLY A 151 3.30 -1.89 10.49
CA GLY A 151 2.42 -3.06 10.31
C GLY A 151 1.66 -2.99 9.01
N ASP A 152 1.31 -4.16 8.44
CA ASP A 152 0.47 -4.26 7.24
C ASP A 152 -0.45 -5.50 7.33
N ILE A 153 -1.41 -5.57 6.41
CA ILE A 153 -2.41 -6.63 6.32
C ILE A 153 -2.58 -7.04 4.87
N ALA A 154 -2.64 -8.33 4.64
CA ALA A 154 -2.93 -8.92 3.34
C ALA A 154 -4.11 -9.89 3.43
N SER A 155 -4.83 -10.08 2.33
CA SER A 155 -5.94 -11.04 2.25
C SER A 155 -6.01 -11.70 0.87
N ILE A 156 -6.36 -12.99 0.87
CA ILE A 156 -6.71 -13.76 -0.32
C ILE A 156 -7.74 -14.83 0.04
N GLY A 157 -8.84 -14.92 -0.71
CA GLY A 157 -9.94 -15.81 -0.37
C GLY A 157 -10.45 -15.53 1.05
N SER A 158 -10.47 -16.58 1.90
CA SER A 158 -10.78 -16.49 3.33
C SER A 158 -9.59 -16.19 4.22
N SER A 159 -8.37 -16.22 3.66
CA SER A 159 -7.12 -16.06 4.43
C SER A 159 -6.82 -14.58 4.67
N VAL A 160 -6.40 -14.25 5.89
CA VAL A 160 -5.95 -12.92 6.31
C VAL A 160 -4.64 -13.05 7.06
N ALA A 161 -3.64 -12.26 6.68
CA ALA A 161 -2.35 -12.17 7.35
C ALA A 161 -2.16 -10.79 7.97
N LEU A 162 -1.77 -10.72 9.23
CA LEU A 162 -1.35 -9.52 9.93
C LEU A 162 0.16 -9.61 10.14
N VAL A 163 0.89 -8.54 9.79
CA VAL A 163 2.35 -8.49 9.92
C VAL A 163 2.76 -7.24 10.68
N TRP A 164 3.71 -7.35 11.61
CA TRP A 164 4.25 -6.21 12.37
C TRP A 164 5.70 -6.44 12.77
N GLY A 165 6.39 -5.36 13.11
CA GLY A 165 7.74 -5.41 13.69
C GLY A 165 7.72 -5.19 15.20
N ALA A 166 8.50 -5.96 15.94
CA ALA A 166 8.63 -5.82 17.39
C ALA A 166 10.07 -6.10 17.88
N GLY A 167 10.34 -5.75 19.12
CA GLY A 167 11.64 -5.85 19.78
C GLY A 167 12.07 -4.49 20.35
N LYS A 168 13.13 -4.44 21.13
CA LYS A 168 13.58 -3.21 21.79
C LYS A 168 13.91 -2.11 20.80
N LEU A 169 13.34 -0.92 21.00
CA LEU A 169 13.56 0.24 20.11
C LEU A 169 15.01 0.74 20.11
N THR A 170 15.73 0.54 21.21
CA THR A 170 17.15 0.93 21.34
C THR A 170 18.13 -0.08 20.76
N GLU A 171 17.62 -1.25 20.35
CA GLU A 171 18.40 -2.37 19.86
C GLU A 171 17.77 -2.88 18.56
N GLU A 172 17.64 -1.98 17.55
CA GLU A 172 16.94 -2.29 16.30
C GLU A 172 17.51 -3.52 15.56
N HIS A 173 18.81 -3.81 15.71
CA HIS A 173 19.45 -4.99 15.16
C HIS A 173 18.96 -6.31 15.79
N GLN A 174 18.23 -6.28 16.89
CA GLN A 174 17.60 -7.45 17.54
C GLN A 174 16.10 -7.53 17.28
N ARG A 175 15.54 -6.58 16.53
CA ARG A 175 14.12 -6.58 16.19
C ARG A 175 13.86 -7.55 15.04
N THR A 176 12.64 -8.09 15.02
CA THR A 176 12.20 -9.02 13.97
C THR A 176 10.78 -8.71 13.52
N MET A 177 10.38 -9.33 12.42
CA MET A 177 9.02 -9.31 11.92
C MET A 177 8.24 -10.50 12.49
N PHE A 178 6.99 -10.25 12.81
CA PHE A 178 6.02 -11.22 13.32
C PHE A 178 4.77 -11.23 12.45
N ALA A 179 4.05 -12.34 12.47
CA ALA A 179 2.79 -12.47 11.78
C ALA A 179 1.76 -13.27 12.59
N ARG A 180 0.48 -13.07 12.27
CA ARG A 180 -0.66 -13.92 12.65
C ARG A 180 -1.51 -14.20 11.42
N PHE A 181 -2.06 -15.38 11.36
CA PHE A 181 -2.85 -15.85 10.23
C PHE A 181 -4.25 -16.26 10.65
N SER A 182 -5.20 -16.02 9.76
CA SER A 182 -6.59 -16.46 9.83
C SER A 182 -6.95 -17.16 8.53
N ASP A 183 -7.82 -18.15 8.59
CA ASP A 183 -8.42 -18.87 7.46
C ASP A 183 -9.95 -18.74 7.41
N ASP A 184 -10.52 -17.92 8.31
CA ASP A 184 -11.96 -17.76 8.53
C ASP A 184 -12.42 -16.30 8.38
N TYR A 185 -11.87 -15.59 7.38
CA TYR A 185 -12.19 -14.18 7.12
C TYR A 185 -11.86 -13.26 8.30
N GLY A 186 -10.76 -13.53 9.01
CA GLY A 186 -10.32 -12.73 10.14
C GLY A 186 -11.20 -12.84 11.39
N LYS A 187 -12.06 -13.87 11.50
CA LYS A 187 -12.87 -14.09 12.68
C LYS A 187 -12.00 -14.55 13.85
N THR A 188 -11.15 -15.54 13.60
CA THR A 188 -10.13 -16.02 14.54
C THR A 188 -8.75 -15.92 13.92
N PHE A 189 -7.73 -15.85 14.75
CA PHE A 189 -6.33 -15.84 14.34
C PHE A 189 -5.54 -16.85 15.16
N GLY A 190 -4.59 -17.52 14.50
CA GLY A 190 -3.64 -18.40 15.15
C GLY A 190 -2.67 -17.66 16.07
N ASP A 191 -1.64 -18.34 16.55
CA ASP A 191 -0.61 -17.78 17.41
C ASP A 191 0.26 -16.75 16.67
N GLU A 192 0.94 -15.90 17.44
CA GLU A 192 1.95 -14.98 16.94
C GLU A 192 3.22 -15.76 16.60
N VAL A 193 3.72 -15.62 15.37
CA VAL A 193 4.91 -16.32 14.91
C VAL A 193 5.97 -15.36 14.43
N MET A 194 7.23 -15.61 14.75
CA MET A 194 8.38 -14.89 14.19
C MET A 194 8.59 -15.34 12.74
N VAL A 195 8.75 -14.39 11.83
CA VAL A 195 8.81 -14.67 10.38
C VAL A 195 10.06 -14.16 9.69
N SER A 196 10.81 -13.22 10.27
CA SER A 196 12.08 -12.77 9.69
C SER A 196 13.29 -13.30 10.44
N ASN A 197 14.45 -13.34 9.77
CA ASN A 197 15.72 -13.67 10.41
C ASN A 197 16.11 -12.57 11.41
N PRO A 198 16.29 -12.88 12.71
CA PRO A 198 16.68 -11.90 13.71
C PRO A 198 18.04 -11.25 13.44
N ASP A 199 18.97 -11.95 12.74
CA ASP A 199 20.31 -11.40 12.44
C ASP A 199 20.29 -10.20 11.49
N LEU A 200 19.19 -10.00 10.75
CA LEU A 200 19.01 -8.85 9.86
C LEU A 200 18.45 -7.63 10.59
N GLY A 201 17.92 -7.81 11.78
CA GLY A 201 17.19 -6.78 12.48
C GLY A 201 15.95 -6.30 11.71
N ALA A 202 15.24 -5.34 12.27
CA ALA A 202 14.11 -4.68 11.61
C ALA A 202 14.03 -3.20 12.03
N CYS A 203 14.03 -2.32 11.05
CA CYS A 203 13.89 -0.88 11.29
C CYS A 203 12.52 -0.59 11.92
N ALA A 204 12.51 -0.03 13.14
CA ALA A 204 11.29 0.23 13.90
C ALA A 204 10.39 1.28 13.24
N CYS A 205 10.99 2.22 12.55
CA CYS A 205 10.35 3.43 12.06
C CYS A 205 10.06 3.41 10.56
N CYS A 206 10.07 2.23 9.92
CA CYS A 206 9.72 2.07 8.52
C CYS A 206 8.47 1.20 8.38
N SER A 207 7.63 1.56 7.43
CA SER A 207 6.43 0.79 7.11
C SER A 207 6.80 -0.56 6.48
N LEU A 208 5.88 -1.48 6.58
CA LEU A 208 5.88 -2.75 5.87
C LEU A 208 4.98 -2.65 4.64
N ALA A 209 5.17 -3.58 3.72
CA ALA A 209 4.21 -3.89 2.68
C ALA A 209 4.07 -5.41 2.59
N ALA A 210 2.84 -5.92 2.62
CA ALA A 210 2.55 -7.34 2.55
C ALA A 210 1.48 -7.63 1.50
N ASP A 211 1.66 -8.70 0.71
CA ASP A 211 0.65 -9.19 -0.21
C ASP A 211 0.79 -10.71 -0.40
N TYR A 212 -0.32 -11.37 -0.70
CA TYR A 212 -0.30 -12.78 -1.03
C TYR A 212 0.23 -13.00 -2.46
N ALA A 213 1.16 -13.92 -2.61
CA ALA A 213 1.67 -14.39 -3.89
C ALA A 213 1.08 -15.78 -4.18
N GLY A 214 0.19 -15.86 -5.18
CA GLY A 214 -0.61 -17.06 -5.37
C GLY A 214 -1.65 -17.24 -4.26
N SER A 215 -2.03 -18.47 -3.96
CA SER A 215 -3.08 -18.78 -2.98
C SER A 215 -2.55 -19.08 -1.56
N SER A 216 -1.25 -19.22 -1.39
CA SER A 216 -0.68 -19.75 -0.14
C SER A 216 0.61 -19.07 0.33
N ASP A 217 1.21 -18.24 -0.49
CA ASP A 217 2.49 -17.62 -0.18
C ASP A 217 2.28 -16.15 0.19
N LEU A 218 3.00 -15.65 1.20
CA LEU A 218 2.96 -14.27 1.62
C LEU A 218 4.32 -13.62 1.37
N VAL A 219 4.31 -12.49 0.65
CA VAL A 219 5.50 -11.68 0.43
C VAL A 219 5.44 -10.45 1.32
N ILE A 220 6.54 -10.16 2.00
CA ILE A 220 6.67 -9.04 2.93
C ILE A 220 7.90 -8.21 2.55
N GLY A 221 7.67 -6.95 2.14
CA GLY A 221 8.73 -5.96 1.99
C GLY A 221 8.96 -5.23 3.30
N TYR A 222 10.19 -5.25 3.84
CA TYR A 222 10.52 -4.54 5.07
C TYR A 222 11.96 -4.01 5.02
N ARG A 223 12.30 -3.13 5.94
CA ARG A 223 13.65 -2.58 6.03
C ARG A 223 14.41 -3.22 7.19
N SER A 224 15.60 -3.74 6.92
CA SER A 224 16.51 -4.28 7.92
C SER A 224 17.07 -3.20 8.84
N ALA A 225 17.78 -3.63 9.87
CA ALA A 225 18.54 -2.79 10.77
C ALA A 225 19.89 -3.45 11.13
N ILE A 226 20.57 -4.01 10.14
CA ILE A 226 21.83 -4.74 10.30
C ILE A 226 22.85 -3.83 11.00
N ASP A 227 23.42 -4.31 12.10
CA ASP A 227 24.36 -3.56 12.94
C ASP A 227 23.87 -2.14 13.34
N GLY A 228 22.54 -1.94 13.36
CA GLY A 228 21.91 -0.66 13.68
C GLY A 228 21.99 0.42 12.62
N VAL A 229 22.66 0.20 11.51
CA VAL A 229 22.88 1.16 10.40
C VAL A 229 22.49 0.63 9.02
N GLY A 230 22.46 -0.68 8.83
CA GLY A 230 22.11 -1.31 7.54
C GLY A 230 20.61 -1.23 7.28
N ARG A 231 20.18 -0.17 6.60
CA ARG A 231 18.78 0.10 6.23
C ARG A 231 18.43 -0.49 4.87
N HIS A 232 18.85 -1.73 4.64
CA HIS A 232 18.63 -2.42 3.38
C HIS A 232 17.15 -2.78 3.21
N MET A 233 16.66 -2.70 1.99
CA MET A 233 15.34 -3.22 1.66
C MET A 233 15.42 -4.73 1.52
N GLN A 234 14.54 -5.46 2.19
CA GLN A 234 14.46 -6.91 2.18
C GLN A 234 13.09 -7.35 1.67
N VAL A 235 13.06 -8.48 0.99
CA VAL A 235 11.83 -9.23 0.69
C VAL A 235 11.90 -10.58 1.36
N LEU A 236 10.91 -10.84 2.19
CA LEU A 236 10.70 -12.12 2.85
C LEU A 236 9.53 -12.83 2.18
N THR A 237 9.71 -14.05 1.74
CA THR A 237 8.64 -14.90 1.22
C THR A 237 8.37 -16.02 2.22
N LEU A 238 7.12 -16.13 2.66
CA LEU A 238 6.62 -17.22 3.48
C LEU A 238 5.84 -18.16 2.58
N GLU A 239 6.33 -19.37 2.41
CA GLU A 239 5.72 -20.34 1.50
C GLU A 239 4.69 -21.23 2.22
N ASN A 240 3.63 -21.59 1.50
CA ASN A 240 2.62 -22.58 1.92
C ASN A 240 1.99 -22.31 3.31
N ILE A 241 1.77 -21.04 3.65
CA ILE A 241 1.24 -20.66 4.97
C ILE A 241 -0.14 -21.27 5.28
N SER A 242 -0.91 -21.67 4.27
CA SER A 242 -2.20 -22.36 4.43
C SER A 242 -2.10 -23.75 5.07
N GLN A 243 -0.90 -24.35 5.10
CA GLN A 243 -0.67 -25.65 5.74
C GLN A 243 -0.42 -25.55 7.25
N GLY A 244 -0.53 -24.37 7.83
CA GLY A 244 -0.36 -24.11 9.26
C GLY A 244 1.10 -23.90 9.62
N ILE A 245 1.48 -22.66 9.88
CA ILE A 245 2.77 -22.32 10.47
C ILE A 245 2.68 -22.55 11.97
N THR A 246 3.40 -23.54 12.47
CA THR A 246 3.58 -23.77 13.90
C THR A 246 5.03 -23.47 14.27
N GLY A 247 5.26 -22.37 14.97
CA GLY A 247 6.59 -21.92 15.37
C GLY A 247 7.22 -20.93 14.40
N ALA A 248 8.49 -20.57 14.63
CA ALA A 248 9.23 -19.62 13.79
C ALA A 248 9.51 -20.21 12.41
N PHE A 249 9.10 -19.49 11.37
CA PHE A 249 9.37 -19.84 9.99
C PHE A 249 10.16 -18.70 9.31
N TYR A 250 11.28 -19.04 8.70
CA TYR A 250 12.12 -18.10 7.97
C TYR A 250 12.06 -18.44 6.48
N GLY A 251 11.31 -17.67 5.73
CA GLY A 251 11.23 -17.82 4.28
C GLY A 251 12.51 -17.41 3.56
N GLU A 252 12.51 -17.54 2.26
CA GLU A 252 13.59 -17.05 1.42
C GLU A 252 13.63 -15.51 1.48
N MET A 253 14.83 -14.94 1.62
CA MET A 253 15.05 -13.50 1.76
C MET A 253 15.98 -13.01 0.69
N SER A 254 15.64 -11.85 0.12
CA SER A 254 16.45 -11.17 -0.88
C SER A 254 16.75 -9.74 -0.42
N GLU A 255 18.02 -9.34 -0.52
CA GLU A 255 18.42 -7.96 -0.33
C GLU A 255 18.24 -7.18 -1.64
N LEU A 256 17.38 -6.16 -1.63
CA LEU A 256 17.00 -5.45 -2.85
C LEU A 256 17.84 -4.21 -3.11
N GLN A 257 18.20 -3.50 -2.05
CA GLN A 257 18.89 -2.23 -2.15
C GLN A 257 19.69 -1.96 -0.89
N GLU A 258 20.99 -1.88 -1.03
CA GLU A 258 21.90 -1.52 0.06
C GLU A 258 21.76 -0.04 0.44
N TRP A 259 21.66 0.22 1.73
CA TRP A 259 21.64 1.55 2.29
C TRP A 259 22.12 1.57 3.74
N GLU A 260 23.23 2.21 3.99
CA GLU A 260 23.69 2.46 5.35
C GLU A 260 23.26 3.86 5.80
N ALA A 261 22.56 3.95 6.92
CA ALA A 261 22.07 5.20 7.49
C ALA A 261 21.97 5.12 9.00
N SER A 262 22.54 6.09 9.70
CA SER A 262 22.44 6.25 11.15
C SER A 262 21.15 6.96 11.60
N PHE A 263 20.19 7.15 10.72
CA PHE A 263 18.91 7.79 10.99
C PHE A 263 17.75 6.92 10.47
N CYS A 264 16.54 7.22 10.98
CA CYS A 264 15.33 6.56 10.52
C CYS A 264 14.84 7.15 9.18
N PRO A 265 14.71 6.36 8.13
CA PRO A 265 14.19 6.83 6.83
C PRO A 265 12.76 7.37 6.90
N LEU A 266 11.88 6.80 7.73
CA LEU A 266 10.51 7.23 7.94
C LEU A 266 9.73 7.37 6.62
N SER A 267 9.65 6.28 5.86
CA SER A 267 8.92 6.23 4.59
C SER A 267 8.05 4.99 4.50
N THR A 268 6.94 5.10 3.80
CA THR A 268 6.08 3.94 3.52
C THR A 268 6.64 3.13 2.36
N ASN A 269 6.20 1.88 2.29
CA ASN A 269 6.36 0.98 1.14
C ASN A 269 4.96 0.61 0.64
N ASP A 270 4.86 0.15 -0.60
CA ASP A 270 3.59 -0.34 -1.14
C ASP A 270 3.83 -1.46 -2.16
N ILE A 271 2.92 -2.44 -2.20
CA ILE A 271 2.93 -3.51 -3.19
C ILE A 271 1.67 -3.35 -4.07
N GLY A 272 1.88 -3.26 -5.37
CA GLY A 272 0.82 -3.35 -6.37
C GLY A 272 0.87 -4.67 -7.13
N ARG A 273 -0.29 -5.17 -7.57
CA ARG A 273 -0.40 -6.41 -8.31
C ARG A 273 -1.22 -6.28 -9.59
N THR A 274 -0.86 -7.08 -10.59
CA THR A 274 -1.69 -7.32 -11.78
C THR A 274 -1.49 -8.77 -12.22
N GLY A 275 -2.55 -9.56 -12.23
CA GLY A 275 -2.44 -11.01 -12.40
C GLY A 275 -1.49 -11.60 -11.34
N GLU A 276 -0.48 -12.35 -11.79
CA GLU A 276 0.53 -12.94 -10.90
C GLU A 276 1.74 -12.02 -10.64
N GLN A 277 1.90 -10.95 -11.42
CA GLN A 277 2.99 -10.01 -11.25
C GLN A 277 2.74 -9.10 -10.05
N ARG A 278 3.79 -8.86 -9.28
CA ARG A 278 3.82 -7.96 -8.12
C ARG A 278 4.99 -7.02 -8.20
N TRP A 279 4.74 -5.80 -7.77
CA TRP A 279 5.73 -4.74 -7.79
C TRP A 279 5.80 -4.09 -6.43
N LEU A 280 7.01 -3.94 -5.90
CA LEU A 280 7.27 -3.20 -4.68
C LEU A 280 7.77 -1.80 -5.04
N VAL A 281 7.19 -0.77 -4.41
CA VAL A 281 7.71 0.59 -4.41
C VAL A 281 8.14 0.97 -3.00
N PHE A 282 9.32 1.57 -2.90
CA PHE A 282 9.95 1.93 -1.64
C PHE A 282 10.89 3.13 -1.81
N GLU A 283 11.24 3.76 -0.71
CA GLU A 283 12.23 4.83 -0.71
C GLU A 283 13.59 4.29 -0.33
N THR A 284 14.64 4.68 -1.03
CA THR A 284 16.03 4.45 -0.66
C THR A 284 16.86 5.67 -1.06
N GLN A 285 17.70 6.15 -0.13
CA GLN A 285 18.57 7.31 -0.37
C GLN A 285 17.81 8.54 -0.88
N ASN A 286 16.63 8.80 -0.31
CA ASN A 286 15.70 9.89 -0.67
C ASN A 286 15.09 9.78 -2.09
N ARG A 287 15.11 8.61 -2.71
CA ARG A 287 14.55 8.33 -4.03
C ARG A 287 13.50 7.22 -3.94
N ILE A 288 12.46 7.34 -4.74
CA ILE A 288 11.50 6.25 -4.91
C ILE A 288 12.09 5.25 -5.91
N MET A 289 12.15 4.02 -5.45
CA MET A 289 12.57 2.84 -6.21
C MET A 289 11.37 1.97 -6.52
N ARG A 290 11.42 1.24 -7.61
CA ARG A 290 10.44 0.24 -8.04
C ARG A 290 11.15 -1.05 -8.41
N MET A 291 10.61 -2.18 -7.99
CA MET A 291 11.13 -3.50 -8.31
C MET A 291 9.99 -4.47 -8.59
N GLU A 292 10.15 -5.34 -9.58
CA GLU A 292 9.29 -6.49 -9.78
C GLU A 292 9.70 -7.60 -8.82
N LEU A 293 8.75 -8.03 -7.98
CA LEU A 293 8.98 -9.11 -7.03
C LEU A 293 9.03 -10.46 -7.75
N MET A 294 9.76 -11.41 -7.18
CA MET A 294 9.97 -12.76 -7.74
C MET A 294 10.64 -12.74 -9.14
N SER A 295 11.27 -11.62 -9.51
CA SER A 295 12.11 -11.51 -10.70
C SER A 295 13.58 -11.31 -10.29
N GLN A 296 14.50 -11.55 -11.23
CA GLN A 296 15.92 -11.26 -11.01
C GLN A 296 16.31 -9.84 -11.46
N ASN A 297 15.33 -9.02 -11.83
CA ASN A 297 15.58 -7.67 -12.28
C ASN A 297 15.93 -6.76 -11.08
N PRO A 298 16.93 -5.86 -11.23
CA PRO A 298 17.27 -4.92 -10.17
C PRO A 298 16.14 -3.90 -9.92
N ALA A 299 16.20 -3.24 -8.76
CA ALA A 299 15.36 -2.10 -8.49
C ALA A 299 15.76 -0.88 -9.34
N TYR A 300 14.79 -0.13 -9.83
CA TYR A 300 14.98 1.06 -10.65
C TYR A 300 14.46 2.31 -9.95
N ALA A 301 15.19 3.43 -10.08
CA ALA A 301 14.69 4.71 -9.62
C ALA A 301 13.54 5.20 -10.51
N VAL A 302 12.43 5.60 -9.90
CA VAL A 302 11.22 6.06 -10.61
C VAL A 302 11.44 7.44 -11.23
N GLY A 303 12.16 8.31 -10.56
CA GLY A 303 12.48 9.65 -11.04
C GLY A 303 13.63 10.30 -10.26
N ALA A 304 14.12 11.41 -10.78
CA ALA A 304 15.08 12.24 -10.06
C ALA A 304 14.35 13.13 -9.04
N PRO A 305 14.88 13.30 -7.81
CA PRO A 305 14.32 14.26 -6.86
C PRO A 305 14.54 15.69 -7.37
N PHE A 306 13.66 16.61 -7.00
CA PHE A 306 13.96 18.05 -7.09
C PHE A 306 15.08 18.38 -6.09
N SER A 307 15.96 19.29 -6.45
CA SER A 307 17.32 19.50 -5.91
C SER A 307 17.53 19.31 -4.40
N GLU A 308 16.62 19.74 -3.52
CA GLU A 308 16.78 19.66 -2.06
C GLU A 308 15.67 18.89 -1.35
N THR A 309 14.73 18.34 -2.10
CA THR A 309 13.61 17.56 -1.55
C THR A 309 13.94 16.08 -1.44
N ARG A 310 13.16 15.39 -0.61
CA ARG A 310 13.21 13.95 -0.45
C ARG A 310 11.94 13.35 -1.01
N GLN A 311 12.10 12.35 -1.85
CA GLN A 311 10.97 11.56 -2.30
C GLN A 311 10.55 10.61 -1.17
N LYS A 312 9.29 10.68 -0.75
CA LYS A 312 8.78 9.96 0.42
C LYS A 312 7.41 9.37 0.15
N ASN A 313 7.11 8.29 0.88
CA ASN A 313 5.78 7.72 1.00
C ASN A 313 5.15 7.34 -0.35
N PRO A 314 5.77 6.45 -1.11
CA PRO A 314 5.20 6.00 -2.36
C PRO A 314 3.91 5.21 -2.16
N ALA A 315 3.02 5.30 -3.15
CA ALA A 315 1.93 4.37 -3.36
C ALA A 315 1.88 3.96 -4.83
N LEU A 316 1.40 2.74 -5.10
CA LEU A 316 1.39 2.12 -6.42
C LEU A 316 -0.01 1.65 -6.77
N ALA A 317 -0.49 2.03 -7.95
CA ALA A 317 -1.67 1.46 -8.57
C ALA A 317 -1.30 0.83 -9.92
N ILE A 318 -1.88 -0.33 -10.24
CA ILE A 318 -1.68 -1.01 -11.51
C ILE A 318 -3.07 -1.29 -12.10
N ASN A 319 -3.31 -0.85 -13.34
CA ASN A 319 -4.58 -1.11 -14.01
C ASN A 319 -4.60 -2.46 -14.73
N GLN A 320 -5.74 -2.85 -15.30
CA GLN A 320 -5.94 -4.16 -15.92
C GLN A 320 -5.09 -4.37 -17.18
N ILE A 321 -4.68 -3.30 -17.86
CA ILE A 321 -3.80 -3.38 -19.03
C ILE A 321 -2.32 -3.37 -18.64
N GLY A 322 -2.01 -3.22 -17.36
CA GLY A 322 -0.67 -3.31 -16.80
C GLY A 322 0.07 -1.99 -16.69
N GLU A 323 -0.57 -0.85 -16.97
CA GLU A 323 0.04 0.46 -16.69
C GLU A 323 0.18 0.66 -15.18
N GLN A 324 1.25 1.33 -14.76
CA GLN A 324 1.61 1.51 -13.37
C GLN A 324 1.67 3.00 -13.03
N LEU A 325 0.82 3.44 -12.13
CA LEU A 325 0.87 4.78 -11.57
C LEU A 325 1.56 4.74 -10.20
N ILE A 326 2.69 5.43 -10.08
CA ILE A 326 3.43 5.60 -8.85
C ILE A 326 3.27 7.04 -8.41
N VAL A 327 2.81 7.25 -7.17
CA VAL A 327 2.62 8.58 -6.58
C VAL A 327 3.45 8.71 -5.31
N TRP A 328 3.97 9.92 -5.00
CA TRP A 328 4.76 10.17 -3.80
C TRP A 328 4.71 11.64 -3.38
N GLY A 329 5.22 11.94 -2.19
CA GLY A 329 5.42 13.30 -1.71
C GLY A 329 6.87 13.77 -1.87
N GLU A 330 7.08 14.94 -2.44
CA GLU A 330 8.36 15.67 -2.41
C GLU A 330 8.38 16.55 -1.18
N ALA A 331 9.01 16.09 -0.10
CA ALA A 331 8.94 16.70 1.21
C ALA A 331 10.31 17.05 1.78
N ILE A 332 10.35 18.02 2.69
CA ILE A 332 11.57 18.42 3.41
C ILE A 332 11.69 17.69 4.75
N SER A 333 10.63 17.07 5.24
CA SER A 333 10.63 16.27 6.47
C SER A 333 9.51 15.22 6.47
N HIS A 334 9.60 14.24 7.37
CA HIS A 334 8.64 13.16 7.51
C HIS A 334 7.21 13.59 7.94
N SER A 335 7.08 14.73 8.61
CA SER A 335 5.79 15.25 9.06
C SER A 335 5.13 16.24 8.11
N ARG A 336 5.82 16.60 7.05
CA ARG A 336 5.33 17.48 5.99
C ARG A 336 4.92 16.66 4.80
N GLY A 337 3.69 16.78 4.33
CA GLY A 337 3.20 16.08 3.14
C GLY A 337 4.00 16.47 1.89
N GLY A 338 4.32 17.75 1.77
CA GLY A 338 5.09 18.28 0.65
C GLY A 338 4.26 18.39 -0.64
N ARG A 339 4.95 18.42 -1.77
CA ARG A 339 4.32 18.49 -3.08
C ARG A 339 4.02 17.09 -3.61
N LEU A 340 2.80 16.87 -4.09
CA LEU A 340 2.45 15.64 -4.80
C LEU A 340 3.28 15.54 -6.08
N ASN A 341 3.82 14.37 -6.31
CA ASN A 341 4.44 14.01 -7.57
C ASN A 341 3.96 12.62 -8.01
N LEU A 342 4.03 12.33 -9.30
CA LEU A 342 3.62 11.05 -9.84
C LEU A 342 4.36 10.69 -11.13
N LYS A 343 4.34 9.41 -11.45
CA LYS A 343 4.88 8.83 -12.67
C LYS A 343 3.97 7.75 -13.19
N LEU A 344 3.57 7.88 -14.44
CA LEU A 344 2.88 6.82 -15.17
C LEU A 344 3.89 6.04 -16.02
N LEU A 345 3.84 4.73 -15.93
CA LEU A 345 4.65 3.80 -16.71
C LEU A 345 3.73 2.88 -17.52
N ASN A 346 4.14 2.57 -18.73
CA ASN A 346 3.53 1.53 -19.53
C ASN A 346 3.79 0.14 -18.91
N LYS A 347 3.06 -0.87 -19.36
CA LYS A 347 3.21 -2.26 -18.89
C LYS A 347 4.65 -2.78 -18.98
N ASP A 348 5.42 -2.38 -19.99
CA ASP A 348 6.82 -2.77 -20.16
C ASP A 348 7.81 -1.99 -19.28
N GLY A 349 7.30 -1.07 -18.46
CA GLY A 349 8.09 -0.21 -17.59
C GLY A 349 8.67 1.03 -18.26
N SER A 350 8.43 1.25 -19.53
CA SER A 350 8.78 2.50 -20.22
C SER A 350 7.91 3.67 -19.72
N ASN A 351 8.40 4.90 -19.92
CA ASN A 351 7.61 6.08 -19.57
C ASN A 351 6.37 6.18 -20.47
N ALA A 352 5.19 6.34 -19.88
CA ALA A 352 4.01 6.72 -20.64
C ALA A 352 4.10 8.20 -21.04
N GLU A 353 3.38 8.57 -22.11
CA GLU A 353 3.26 9.95 -22.57
C GLU A 353 2.32 10.75 -21.65
N TYR A 354 2.72 10.91 -20.40
CA TYR A 354 1.99 11.68 -19.42
C TYR A 354 2.94 12.64 -18.68
N SER A 355 2.57 13.92 -18.58
CA SER A 355 3.34 14.92 -17.84
C SER A 355 2.48 15.54 -16.74
N PHE A 356 2.93 15.43 -15.51
CA PHE A 356 2.30 16.07 -14.35
C PHE A 356 3.01 17.39 -14.05
N THR A 357 2.27 18.48 -14.17
CA THR A 357 2.80 19.85 -13.98
C THR A 357 2.09 20.63 -12.88
N GLU A 358 1.09 20.02 -12.24
CA GLU A 358 0.31 20.68 -11.19
C GLU A 358 1.12 20.84 -9.91
N ASN A 359 0.87 21.92 -9.17
CA ASN A 359 1.49 22.20 -7.89
C ASN A 359 0.51 21.88 -6.75
N ILE A 360 0.24 20.60 -6.54
CA ILE A 360 -0.67 20.11 -5.50
C ILE A 360 0.12 19.86 -4.23
N MET A 361 -0.36 20.44 -3.12
CA MET A 361 0.25 20.23 -1.80
C MET A 361 -0.50 19.16 -1.02
N ILE A 362 0.25 18.20 -0.48
CA ILE A 362 -0.25 17.20 0.45
C ILE A 362 -0.28 17.82 1.85
N ASN A 363 -1.34 17.56 2.61
CA ASN A 363 -1.48 18.04 3.97
C ASN A 363 -0.36 17.52 4.88
N ASP A 364 0.01 18.32 5.89
CA ASP A 364 0.92 17.88 6.95
C ASP A 364 0.36 16.62 7.63
N TYR A 365 1.26 15.68 7.97
CA TYR A 365 0.93 14.37 8.54
C TYR A 365 0.14 13.44 7.60
N SER A 366 0.13 13.73 6.31
CA SER A 366 -0.50 12.91 5.28
C SER A 366 0.48 12.57 4.15
N PHE A 367 0.04 11.75 3.23
CA PHE A 367 0.76 11.28 2.05
C PHE A 367 -0.26 10.80 1.01
N PRO A 368 0.14 10.64 -0.25
CA PRO A 368 -0.80 10.25 -1.29
C PRO A 368 -1.16 8.77 -1.22
N ALA A 369 -2.30 8.44 -1.83
CA ALA A 369 -2.69 7.07 -2.17
C ALA A 369 -3.18 7.02 -3.61
N ALA A 370 -3.05 5.87 -4.27
CA ALA A 370 -3.51 5.64 -5.63
C ALA A 370 -4.26 4.31 -5.74
N ALA A 371 -5.22 4.25 -6.66
CA ALA A 371 -5.90 3.02 -7.06
C ALA A 371 -6.23 3.06 -8.55
N SER A 372 -6.31 1.88 -9.18
CA SER A 372 -6.84 1.74 -10.53
C SER A 372 -8.37 1.64 -10.50
N LEU A 373 -9.01 2.12 -11.55
CA LEU A 373 -10.45 2.06 -11.76
C LEU A 373 -10.80 0.96 -12.78
N PRO A 374 -12.05 0.46 -12.79
CA PRO A 374 -12.48 -0.59 -13.73
C PRO A 374 -12.33 -0.26 -15.21
N ASN A 375 -12.36 1.03 -15.56
CA ASN A 375 -12.17 1.55 -16.92
C ASN A 375 -10.69 1.77 -17.31
N ASN A 376 -9.75 1.30 -16.49
CA ASN A 376 -8.30 1.50 -16.57
C ASN A 376 -7.78 2.89 -16.22
N ASP A 377 -8.62 3.82 -15.82
CA ASP A 377 -8.19 5.10 -15.24
C ASP A 377 -7.62 4.93 -13.84
N PHE A 378 -7.11 6.01 -13.28
CA PHE A 378 -6.57 6.02 -11.93
C PHE A 378 -7.22 7.11 -11.08
N ILE A 379 -7.34 6.81 -9.78
CA ILE A 379 -7.68 7.81 -8.77
C ILE A 379 -6.50 8.01 -7.82
N VAL A 380 -6.18 9.27 -7.53
CA VAL A 380 -5.15 9.70 -6.58
C VAL A 380 -5.81 10.56 -5.51
N LEU A 381 -5.57 10.20 -4.25
CA LEU A 381 -5.99 10.99 -3.08
C LEU A 381 -4.77 11.62 -2.40
N HIS A 382 -4.95 12.86 -1.91
CA HIS A 382 -3.90 13.60 -1.20
C HIS A 382 -4.39 14.33 0.05
#